data_39dc4b33381d99778c26d01487397612
#
_entry.id   39dc4b33381d99778c26d01487397612
#
_cell.length_a   1.000
_cell.length_b   1.000
_cell.length_c   1.000
_cell.angle_alpha   90.00
_cell.angle_beta   90.00
_cell.angle_gamma   90.00
#
_symmetry.space_group_name_H-M   'P 1'
#
loop_
_entity.id
_entity.type
_entity.pdbx_description
1 polymer ?
#
loop_
_entity_poly.entity_id
_entity_poly.type
_entity_poly.pdbx_seq_one_letter_code
_entity_poly.pdbx_strand_id
1 'polypeptide(L)'
;ADAYNIDPDRVAIWGTSSGGHIASLVGLTEGIERFETKDNGEESSSVKAVINFFGPTDFLRMDDFPSAIAHNEASSPESSVIGGPIQDPNNRGKVDEYNPLSYISEDKEYPPFLIMHGDSDHLVPFNQSLILYEALRDANHSAEFYKLLGAGHGNRFFTQQTMRIVLDFLNLHLKP
;
A
#
# COMPACT_ATOMS: atom_id res chain seq x y z
N ALA A 1 19.74 0.37 15.04
CA ALA A 1 20.05 1.67 14.45
C ALA A 1 21.55 2.00 14.55
N ASP A 2 22.13 2.02 15.74
CA ASP A 2 23.51 2.47 16.00
C ASP A 2 24.59 1.69 15.21
N ALA A 3 24.45 0.36 15.09
CA ALA A 3 25.41 -0.47 14.38
C ALA A 3 25.56 -0.13 12.90
N TYR A 4 24.58 0.51 12.29
CA TYR A 4 24.53 0.85 10.87
C TYR A 4 24.42 2.35 10.60
N ASN A 5 24.49 3.18 11.66
CA ASN A 5 24.30 4.62 11.56
C ASN A 5 22.99 5.02 10.86
N ILE A 6 21.91 4.32 11.20
CA ILE A 6 20.56 4.58 10.70
C ILE A 6 19.82 5.44 11.74
N ASP A 7 19.13 6.47 11.27
CA ASP A 7 18.23 7.26 12.09
C ASP A 7 16.86 6.57 12.16
N PRO A 8 16.46 6.04 13.33
CA PRO A 8 15.20 5.31 13.47
C PRO A 8 13.97 6.20 13.29
N ASP A 9 14.11 7.51 13.48
CA ASP A 9 13.01 8.47 13.30
C ASP A 9 12.82 8.91 11.85
N ARG A 10 13.64 8.41 10.93
CA ARG A 10 13.62 8.77 9.50
C ARG A 10 13.56 7.54 8.59
N VAL A 11 12.59 6.69 8.83
CA VAL A 11 12.36 5.46 8.07
C VAL A 11 11.15 5.65 7.15
N ALA A 12 11.26 5.24 5.90
CA ALA A 12 10.13 5.10 4.98
C ALA A 12 9.92 3.63 4.62
N ILE A 13 8.68 3.27 4.31
CA ILE A 13 8.36 1.97 3.72
C ILE A 13 8.04 2.11 2.23
N TRP A 14 8.58 1.20 1.44
CA TRP A 14 8.36 1.17 -0.01
C TRP A 14 8.10 -0.26 -0.48
N GLY A 15 7.02 -0.43 -1.23
CA GLY A 15 6.67 -1.72 -1.79
C GLY A 15 6.07 -1.64 -3.19
N THR A 16 6.13 -2.75 -3.90
CA THR A 16 5.55 -2.93 -5.24
C THR A 16 4.58 -4.10 -5.22
N SER A 17 3.47 -4.03 -5.96
CA SER A 17 2.47 -5.10 -6.02
C SER A 17 1.98 -5.48 -4.60
N SER A 18 2.04 -6.73 -4.21
CA SER A 18 1.75 -7.17 -2.82
C SER A 18 2.57 -6.41 -1.76
N GLY A 19 3.83 -6.04 -2.08
CA GLY A 19 4.65 -5.19 -1.21
C GLY A 19 4.09 -3.78 -1.06
N GLY A 20 3.47 -3.21 -2.10
CA GLY A 20 2.76 -1.92 -2.04
C GLY A 20 1.53 -1.98 -1.13
N HIS A 21 0.80 -3.09 -1.17
CA HIS A 21 -0.29 -3.38 -0.25
C HIS A 21 0.20 -3.43 1.21
N ILE A 22 1.27 -4.20 1.47
CA ILE A 22 1.88 -4.30 2.82
C ILE A 22 2.38 -2.92 3.28
N ALA A 23 3.05 -2.16 2.40
CA ALA A 23 3.51 -0.82 2.74
C ALA A 23 2.36 0.10 3.17
N SER A 24 1.21 0.01 2.49
CA SER A 24 0.02 0.78 2.85
C SER A 24 -0.54 0.35 4.19
N LEU A 25 -0.63 -0.95 4.47
CA LEU A 25 -1.07 -1.44 5.77
C LEU A 25 -0.15 -0.95 6.89
N VAL A 26 1.18 -1.09 6.75
CA VAL A 26 2.13 -0.61 7.77
C VAL A 26 1.93 0.87 8.07
N GLY A 27 1.79 1.71 7.04
CA GLY A 27 1.58 3.15 7.24
C GLY A 27 0.25 3.53 7.89
N LEU A 28 -0.76 2.65 7.82
CA LEU A 28 -2.12 2.93 8.33
C LEU A 28 -2.43 2.24 9.65
N THR A 29 -1.59 1.29 10.08
CA THR A 29 -1.88 0.44 11.25
C THR A 29 -0.95 0.66 12.43
N GLU A 30 -0.13 1.72 12.41
CA GLU A 30 0.71 2.08 13.54
C GLU A 30 -0.08 2.14 14.85
N GLY A 31 0.46 1.50 15.90
CA GLY A 31 -0.14 1.46 17.23
C GLY A 31 -1.39 0.58 17.36
N ILE A 32 -1.74 -0.20 16.35
CA ILE A 32 -2.81 -1.19 16.45
C ILE A 32 -2.21 -2.50 16.99
N GLU A 33 -2.48 -2.81 18.25
CA GLU A 33 -1.88 -3.90 19.04
C GLU A 33 -1.84 -5.26 18.30
N ARG A 34 -2.85 -5.60 17.53
CA ARG A 34 -2.92 -6.88 16.81
C ARG A 34 -1.89 -7.03 15.69
N PHE A 35 -1.29 -5.92 15.21
CA PHE A 35 -0.22 -5.91 14.20
C PHE A 35 1.15 -5.77 14.82
N GLU A 36 1.24 -5.47 16.11
CA GLU A 36 2.48 -5.42 16.85
C GLU A 36 2.83 -6.82 17.36
N THR A 37 4.07 -7.23 17.18
CA THR A 37 4.55 -8.52 17.71
C THR A 37 5.24 -8.30 19.05
N LYS A 38 5.30 -9.35 19.88
CA LYS A 38 6.10 -9.33 21.12
C LYS A 38 7.61 -9.40 20.84
N ASP A 39 7.98 -9.86 19.68
CA ASP A 39 9.37 -9.87 19.25
C ASP A 39 9.76 -8.45 18.83
N ASN A 40 10.81 -7.93 19.45
CA ASN A 40 11.26 -6.54 19.28
C ASN A 40 10.19 -5.48 19.66
N GLY A 41 9.31 -5.77 20.62
CA GLY A 41 8.24 -4.86 21.05
C GLY A 41 8.69 -3.52 21.63
N GLU A 42 9.99 -3.34 21.87
CA GLU A 42 10.62 -2.07 22.28
C GLU A 42 10.93 -1.16 21.08
N GLU A 43 10.87 -1.70 19.85
CA GLU A 43 11.16 -0.96 18.63
C GLU A 43 9.86 -0.43 18.00
N SER A 44 9.89 0.79 17.50
CA SER A 44 8.74 1.41 16.82
C SER A 44 8.55 0.84 15.42
N SER A 45 7.31 0.53 15.05
CA SER A 45 6.88 0.21 13.69
C SER A 45 6.56 1.45 12.83
N SER A 46 6.70 2.64 13.42
CA SER A 46 6.38 3.93 12.79
C SER A 46 7.24 4.21 11.55
N VAL A 47 6.61 4.75 10.52
CA VAL A 47 7.28 5.20 9.30
C VAL A 47 6.92 6.66 8.99
N LYS A 48 7.86 7.40 8.40
CA LYS A 48 7.68 8.82 8.05
C LYS A 48 7.14 9.04 6.65
N ALA A 49 7.15 8.01 5.81
CA ALA A 49 6.61 8.07 4.45
C ALA A 49 6.26 6.68 3.95
N VAL A 50 5.25 6.58 3.11
CA VAL A 50 4.80 5.34 2.46
C VAL A 50 4.91 5.51 0.95
N ILE A 51 5.52 4.54 0.27
CA ILE A 51 5.57 4.48 -1.18
C ILE A 51 4.88 3.18 -1.62
N ASN A 52 3.74 3.33 -2.28
CA ASN A 52 2.96 2.24 -2.86
C ASN A 52 3.05 2.28 -4.39
N PHE A 53 3.68 1.28 -4.97
CA PHE A 53 3.69 1.06 -6.40
C PHE A 53 2.73 -0.07 -6.76
N PHE A 54 1.65 0.29 -7.44
CA PHE A 54 0.64 -0.63 -8.00
C PHE A 54 0.21 -1.74 -7.04
N GLY A 55 0.08 -1.45 -5.75
CA GLY A 55 -0.44 -2.39 -4.76
C GLY A 55 -1.96 -2.56 -4.86
N PRO A 56 -2.50 -3.78 -4.68
CA PRO A 56 -3.93 -3.96 -4.46
C PRO A 56 -4.37 -3.25 -3.18
N THR A 57 -5.62 -2.81 -3.13
CA THR A 57 -6.20 -2.10 -2.00
C THR A 57 -7.40 -2.84 -1.46
N ASP A 58 -8.50 -2.90 -2.22
CA ASP A 58 -9.73 -3.57 -1.84
C ASP A 58 -9.87 -4.88 -2.63
N PHE A 59 -9.60 -6.00 -1.97
CA PHE A 59 -9.64 -7.33 -2.59
C PHE A 59 -11.01 -7.69 -3.17
N LEU A 60 -12.09 -7.22 -2.55
CA LEU A 60 -13.45 -7.51 -3.02
C LEU A 60 -13.85 -6.70 -4.26
N ARG A 61 -13.08 -5.66 -4.58
CA ARG A 61 -13.32 -4.78 -5.72
C ARG A 61 -12.30 -4.93 -6.85
N MET A 62 -11.45 -5.96 -6.78
CA MET A 62 -10.44 -6.20 -7.82
C MET A 62 -11.11 -6.52 -9.17
N ASP A 63 -12.12 -7.40 -9.17
CA ASP A 63 -12.84 -7.81 -10.40
C ASP A 63 -13.92 -6.81 -10.87
N ASP A 64 -14.10 -5.67 -10.17
CA ASP A 64 -14.90 -4.55 -10.68
C ASP A 64 -14.25 -3.90 -11.92
N PHE A 65 -12.99 -4.20 -12.17
CA PHE A 65 -12.17 -3.60 -13.23
C PHE A 65 -11.47 -4.68 -14.06
N PRO A 66 -11.20 -4.41 -15.35
CA PRO A 66 -10.53 -5.38 -16.21
C PRO A 66 -9.16 -5.81 -15.69
N SER A 67 -8.97 -7.12 -15.56
CA SER A 67 -7.70 -7.76 -15.20
C SER A 67 -7.50 -9.04 -16.03
N ALA A 68 -6.26 -9.51 -16.14
CA ALA A 68 -5.93 -10.82 -16.69
C ALA A 68 -6.06 -11.94 -15.65
N ILE A 69 -6.30 -11.61 -14.40
CA ILE A 69 -6.49 -12.53 -13.28
C ILE A 69 -7.94 -12.45 -12.81
N ALA A 70 -8.54 -13.60 -12.52
CA ALA A 70 -9.83 -13.68 -11.84
C ALA A 70 -9.58 -13.61 -10.32
N HIS A 71 -9.74 -12.45 -9.74
CA HIS A 71 -9.40 -12.18 -8.34
C HIS A 71 -10.42 -12.73 -7.34
N ASN A 72 -11.67 -12.93 -7.77
CA ASN A 72 -12.73 -13.48 -6.92
C ASN A 72 -12.70 -15.01 -6.76
N GLU A 73 -11.84 -15.68 -7.50
CA GLU A 73 -11.75 -17.14 -7.45
C GLU A 73 -11.14 -17.64 -6.14
N ALA A 74 -11.54 -18.84 -5.72
CA ALA A 74 -11.01 -19.48 -4.51
C ALA A 74 -9.49 -19.75 -4.58
N SER A 75 -8.94 -19.82 -5.80
CA SER A 75 -7.51 -20.01 -6.07
C SER A 75 -6.77 -18.70 -6.38
N SER A 76 -7.42 -17.55 -6.22
CA SER A 76 -6.80 -16.25 -6.47
C SER A 76 -5.66 -15.95 -5.49
N PRO A 77 -4.74 -15.05 -5.86
CA PRO A 77 -3.70 -14.57 -4.94
C PRO A 77 -4.29 -14.03 -3.63
N GLU A 78 -5.38 -13.26 -3.71
CA GLU A 78 -6.07 -12.66 -2.59
C GLU A 78 -6.67 -13.72 -1.66
N SER A 79 -7.33 -14.73 -2.22
CA SER A 79 -7.86 -15.88 -1.48
C SER A 79 -6.74 -16.66 -0.78
N SER A 80 -5.58 -16.77 -1.42
CA SER A 80 -4.40 -17.42 -0.83
C SER A 80 -3.86 -16.64 0.38
N VAL A 81 -3.80 -15.30 0.30
CA VAL A 81 -3.38 -14.44 1.41
C VAL A 81 -4.32 -14.54 2.61
N ILE A 82 -5.63 -14.55 2.37
CA ILE A 82 -6.65 -14.67 3.41
C ILE A 82 -6.70 -16.07 4.03
N GLY A 83 -6.17 -17.08 3.31
CA GLY A 83 -6.24 -18.50 3.70
C GLY A 83 -7.61 -19.13 3.43
N GLY A 84 -8.35 -18.63 2.43
CA GLY A 84 -9.63 -19.14 1.97
C GLY A 84 -10.31 -18.17 0.98
N PRO A 85 -11.42 -18.59 0.33
CA PRO A 85 -12.09 -17.75 -0.65
C PRO A 85 -12.49 -16.40 -0.09
N ILE A 86 -12.10 -15.31 -0.76
CA ILE A 86 -12.43 -13.93 -0.30
C ILE A 86 -13.92 -13.63 -0.35
N GLN A 87 -14.69 -14.38 -1.19
CA GLN A 87 -16.13 -14.24 -1.32
C GLN A 87 -16.93 -15.03 -0.26
N ASP A 88 -16.25 -15.90 0.53
CA ASP A 88 -16.91 -16.63 1.62
C ASP A 88 -17.22 -15.67 2.77
N PRO A 89 -18.51 -15.54 3.18
CA PRO A 89 -18.88 -14.69 4.31
C PRO A 89 -18.12 -15.00 5.62
N ASN A 90 -17.67 -16.23 5.81
CA ASN A 90 -16.88 -16.62 6.98
C ASN A 90 -15.47 -15.99 6.98
N ASN A 91 -14.97 -15.58 5.84
CA ASN A 91 -13.68 -14.91 5.70
C ASN A 91 -13.78 -13.38 5.72
N ARG A 92 -15.00 -12.81 5.78
CA ARG A 92 -15.21 -11.36 5.69
C ARG A 92 -14.37 -10.57 6.69
N GLY A 93 -14.31 -11.00 7.94
CA GLY A 93 -13.52 -10.32 8.97
C GLY A 93 -12.02 -10.25 8.60
N LYS A 94 -11.46 -11.34 8.05
CA LYS A 94 -10.07 -11.36 7.58
C LYS A 94 -9.87 -10.46 6.36
N VAL A 95 -10.81 -10.48 5.40
CA VAL A 95 -10.75 -9.59 4.23
C VAL A 95 -10.73 -8.14 4.65
N ASP A 96 -11.59 -7.76 5.60
CA ASP A 96 -11.64 -6.39 6.13
C ASP A 96 -10.35 -6.02 6.89
N GLU A 97 -9.71 -6.97 7.56
CA GLU A 97 -8.40 -6.78 8.21
C GLU A 97 -7.26 -6.51 7.22
N TYR A 98 -7.32 -7.13 6.04
CA TYR A 98 -6.35 -6.90 4.98
C TYR A 98 -6.70 -5.70 4.08
N ASN A 99 -7.83 -5.04 4.28
CA ASN A 99 -8.20 -3.87 3.50
C ASN A 99 -7.64 -2.58 4.12
N PRO A 100 -6.66 -1.90 3.49
CA PRO A 100 -6.11 -0.64 3.99
C PRO A 100 -7.16 0.43 4.27
N LEU A 101 -8.27 0.43 3.51
CA LEU A 101 -9.36 1.41 3.69
C LEU A 101 -10.02 1.31 5.06
N SER A 102 -9.99 0.12 5.69
CA SER A 102 -10.57 -0.12 7.02
C SER A 102 -9.88 0.69 8.12
N TYR A 103 -8.71 1.23 7.85
CA TYR A 103 -7.88 1.95 8.83
C TYR A 103 -7.81 3.44 8.60
N ILE A 104 -8.33 3.95 7.48
CA ILE A 104 -8.33 5.38 7.17
C ILE A 104 -9.42 6.07 7.99
N SER A 105 -9.05 7.10 8.75
CA SER A 105 -9.94 7.90 9.60
C SER A 105 -9.48 9.36 9.60
N GLU A 106 -10.41 10.29 9.60
CA GLU A 106 -10.11 11.74 9.72
C GLU A 106 -9.52 12.12 11.08
N ASP A 107 -9.72 11.28 12.11
CA ASP A 107 -9.28 11.56 13.48
C ASP A 107 -7.85 11.06 13.78
N LYS A 108 -7.16 10.48 12.81
CA LYS A 108 -5.80 9.97 12.95
C LYS A 108 -4.83 10.70 12.02
N GLU A 109 -3.58 10.78 12.44
CA GLU A 109 -2.48 11.23 11.59
C GLU A 109 -1.80 10.02 10.94
N TYR A 110 -1.50 10.12 9.66
CA TYR A 110 -0.78 9.10 8.91
C TYR A 110 0.42 9.72 8.20
N PRO A 111 1.48 8.94 7.92
CA PRO A 111 2.57 9.40 7.08
C PRO A 111 2.06 9.78 5.68
N PRO A 112 2.74 10.70 4.97
CA PRO A 112 2.41 11.01 3.59
C PRO A 112 2.60 9.80 2.69
N PHE A 113 1.72 9.65 1.69
CA PHE A 113 1.72 8.57 0.72
C PHE A 113 2.16 9.06 -0.66
N LEU A 114 3.10 8.34 -1.28
CA LEU A 114 3.36 8.40 -2.71
C LEU A 114 2.80 7.13 -3.36
N ILE A 115 1.79 7.29 -4.21
CA ILE A 115 1.12 6.20 -4.91
C ILE A 115 1.42 6.34 -6.40
N MET A 116 1.91 5.26 -7.03
CA MET A 116 2.18 5.26 -8.47
C MET A 116 1.61 4.00 -9.12
N HIS A 117 0.95 4.15 -10.28
CA HIS A 117 0.35 3.02 -11.00
C HIS A 117 0.38 3.24 -12.52
N GLY A 118 0.69 2.19 -13.27
CA GLY A 118 0.61 2.17 -14.72
C GLY A 118 -0.82 1.94 -15.21
N ASP A 119 -1.27 2.72 -16.18
CA ASP A 119 -2.65 2.60 -16.71
C ASP A 119 -2.86 1.41 -17.69
N SER A 120 -1.79 0.68 -17.97
CA SER A 120 -1.80 -0.56 -18.77
C SER A 120 -1.44 -1.78 -17.90
N ASP A 121 -1.67 -1.70 -16.59
CA ASP A 121 -1.51 -2.83 -15.68
C ASP A 121 -2.69 -3.80 -15.85
N HIS A 122 -2.35 -5.03 -16.26
CA HIS A 122 -3.32 -6.11 -16.48
C HIS A 122 -3.36 -7.14 -15.34
N LEU A 123 -2.53 -6.96 -14.30
CA LEU A 123 -2.49 -7.86 -13.14
C LEU A 123 -3.21 -7.24 -11.95
N VAL A 124 -2.81 -6.04 -11.53
CA VAL A 124 -3.52 -5.26 -10.51
C VAL A 124 -4.23 -4.11 -11.21
N PRO A 125 -5.56 -4.05 -11.18
CA PRO A 125 -6.30 -2.97 -11.84
C PRO A 125 -5.87 -1.59 -11.33
N PHE A 126 -5.65 -0.65 -12.23
CA PHE A 126 -5.26 0.73 -11.95
C PHE A 126 -6.12 1.40 -10.86
N ASN A 127 -7.42 1.08 -10.84
CA ASN A 127 -8.38 1.64 -9.92
C ASN A 127 -8.09 1.29 -8.44
N GLN A 128 -7.30 0.25 -8.17
CA GLN A 128 -6.92 -0.10 -6.80
C GLN A 128 -6.10 1.03 -6.14
N SER A 129 -5.15 1.62 -6.89
CA SER A 129 -4.42 2.78 -6.41
C SER A 129 -5.27 4.06 -6.36
N LEU A 130 -6.21 4.21 -7.28
CA LEU A 130 -7.13 5.35 -7.26
C LEU A 130 -8.04 5.32 -6.03
N ILE A 131 -8.60 4.15 -5.70
CA ILE A 131 -9.42 3.93 -4.50
C ILE A 131 -8.67 4.34 -3.23
N LEU A 132 -7.41 3.91 -3.09
CA LEU A 132 -6.58 4.27 -1.93
C LEU A 132 -6.32 5.78 -1.86
N TYR A 133 -5.94 6.36 -3.00
CA TYR A 133 -5.67 7.80 -3.10
C TYR A 133 -6.89 8.64 -2.72
N GLU A 134 -8.05 8.32 -3.30
CA GLU A 134 -9.31 9.02 -3.02
C GLU A 134 -9.68 8.92 -1.55
N ALA A 135 -9.62 7.72 -0.95
CA ALA A 135 -9.94 7.54 0.47
C ALA A 135 -9.01 8.36 1.40
N LEU A 136 -7.70 8.41 1.11
CA LEU A 136 -6.77 9.23 1.87
C LEU A 136 -7.09 10.73 1.72
N ARG A 137 -7.39 11.19 0.51
CA ARG A 137 -7.71 12.59 0.24
C ARG A 137 -9.04 13.03 0.85
N ASP A 138 -10.05 12.17 0.79
CA ASP A 138 -11.38 12.43 1.36
C ASP A 138 -11.30 12.56 2.89
N ALA A 139 -10.39 11.80 3.52
CA ALA A 139 -10.07 11.90 4.95
C ALA A 139 -9.02 12.99 5.29
N ASN A 140 -8.71 13.90 4.34
CA ASN A 140 -7.77 15.03 4.48
C ASN A 140 -6.31 14.63 4.74
N HIS A 141 -5.87 13.43 4.35
CA HIS A 141 -4.49 13.00 4.50
C HIS A 141 -3.62 13.37 3.29
N SER A 142 -2.31 13.48 3.54
CA SER A 142 -1.33 13.80 2.51
C SER A 142 -1.08 12.60 1.60
N ALA A 143 -1.47 12.71 0.34
CA ALA A 143 -1.22 11.70 -0.68
C ALA A 143 -0.93 12.35 -2.04
N GLU A 144 0.09 11.81 -2.72
CA GLU A 144 0.41 12.12 -4.10
C GLU A 144 0.13 10.90 -4.97
N PHE A 145 -0.49 11.10 -6.14
CA PHE A 145 -0.79 10.03 -7.07
C PHE A 145 -0.25 10.32 -8.47
N TYR A 146 0.55 9.40 -8.99
CA TYR A 146 1.11 9.47 -10.34
C TYR A 146 0.60 8.31 -11.20
N LYS A 147 -0.16 8.66 -12.23
CA LYS A 147 -0.54 7.75 -13.30
C LYS A 147 0.57 7.68 -14.34
N LEU A 148 1.09 6.49 -14.60
CA LEU A 148 2.15 6.26 -15.57
C LEU A 148 1.54 5.74 -16.89
N LEU A 149 1.53 6.60 -17.91
CA LEU A 149 0.90 6.30 -19.19
C LEU A 149 1.63 5.17 -19.94
N GLY A 150 0.90 4.13 -20.32
CA GLY A 150 1.41 2.97 -21.05
C GLY A 150 2.33 2.06 -20.23
N ALA A 151 2.47 2.29 -18.92
CA ALA A 151 3.18 1.37 -18.04
C ALA A 151 2.25 0.24 -17.59
N GLY A 152 2.78 -0.97 -17.53
CA GLY A 152 2.10 -2.16 -16.99
C GLY A 152 2.59 -2.50 -15.58
N HIS A 153 2.35 -3.74 -15.15
CA HIS A 153 2.80 -4.26 -13.85
C HIS A 153 4.33 -4.39 -13.81
N GLY A 154 5.01 -3.30 -13.50
CA GLY A 154 6.48 -3.18 -13.52
C GLY A 154 7.09 -2.91 -14.90
N ASN A 155 6.42 -3.27 -15.99
CA ASN A 155 6.91 -2.98 -17.34
C ASN A 155 6.78 -1.49 -17.65
N ARG A 156 7.87 -0.87 -18.16
CA ARG A 156 7.97 0.58 -18.42
C ARG A 156 7.71 1.46 -17.19
N PHE A 157 7.73 0.86 -16.01
CA PHE A 157 7.42 1.55 -14.76
C PHE A 157 8.68 2.19 -14.15
N PHE A 158 9.77 1.42 -14.03
CA PHE A 158 11.01 1.87 -13.42
C PHE A 158 11.87 2.68 -14.40
N THR A 159 11.62 3.99 -14.44
CA THR A 159 12.34 4.95 -15.28
C THR A 159 13.14 5.92 -14.43
N GLN A 160 14.07 6.66 -15.03
CA GLN A 160 14.77 7.74 -14.33
C GLN A 160 13.79 8.77 -13.75
N GLN A 161 12.69 9.05 -14.47
CA GLN A 161 11.69 10.00 -14.03
C GLN A 161 10.93 9.48 -12.80
N THR A 162 10.48 8.23 -12.80
CA THR A 162 9.79 7.65 -11.65
C THR A 162 10.70 7.60 -10.41
N MET A 163 11.98 7.23 -10.61
CA MET A 163 12.95 7.23 -9.52
C MET A 163 13.27 8.64 -9.01
N ARG A 164 13.23 9.65 -9.88
CA ARG A 164 13.39 11.04 -9.47
C ARG A 164 12.25 11.50 -8.56
N ILE A 165 10.99 11.19 -8.92
CA ILE A 165 9.82 11.49 -8.09
C ILE A 165 9.96 10.86 -6.70
N VAL A 166 10.38 9.58 -6.64
CA VAL A 166 10.62 8.88 -5.36
C VAL A 166 11.68 9.60 -4.53
N LEU A 167 12.82 9.96 -5.13
CA LEU A 167 13.90 10.64 -4.42
C LEU A 167 13.46 12.03 -3.93
N ASP A 168 12.72 12.78 -4.73
CA ASP A 168 12.21 14.10 -4.34
C ASP A 168 11.21 13.96 -3.19
N PHE A 169 10.31 12.98 -3.22
CA PHE A 169 9.37 12.67 -2.14
C PHE A 169 10.10 12.26 -0.84
N LEU A 170 11.05 11.33 -0.92
CA LEU A 170 11.85 10.92 0.24
C LEU A 170 12.67 12.09 0.82
N ASN A 171 13.25 12.94 -0.04
CA ASN A 171 13.97 14.12 0.39
C ASN A 171 13.07 15.12 1.11
N LEU A 172 11.83 15.27 0.69
CA LEU A 172 10.87 16.17 1.33
C LEU A 172 10.49 15.70 2.74
N HIS A 173 10.33 14.39 2.92
CA HIS A 173 9.74 13.83 4.15
C HIS A 173 10.76 13.21 5.12
N LEU A 174 11.99 12.88 4.66
CA LEU A 174 13.03 12.27 5.50
C LEU A 174 14.22 13.16 5.78
N LYS A 175 14.42 14.26 5.05
CA LYS A 175 15.52 15.19 5.38
C LYS A 175 15.19 16.00 6.61
N PRO A 176 16.23 16.33 7.43
CA PRO A 176 16.07 17.21 8.58
C PRO A 176 15.69 18.61 8.17
#